data_ad83d486d6f65364b1f74afca7c79f6f
#
_entry.id   ad83d486d6f65364b1f74afca7c79f6f
#
_cell.length_a   1.000
_cell.length_b   1.000
_cell.length_c   1.000
_cell.angle_alpha   90.00
_cell.angle_beta   90.00
_cell.angle_gamma   90.00
#
_symmetry.space_group_name_H-M   'P 1'
#
loop_
_entity.id
_entity.type
_entity.pdbx_description
1 polymer ?
#
loop_
_entity_poly.entity_id
_entity_poly.type
_entity_poly.pdbx_seq_one_letter_code
_entity_poly.pdbx_strand_id
1 'polypeptide(L)'
;MRYEDTTNSPSTLKIIGTIQAAGQEDDIVVEEGQAVRIMTGAPLPRGADSILQIELTSVSEDIVTVSQPSMKHFIRKKGENLTKGQVALTAGTYLTPSRVGLCATMGHSSIPVVKRLKVAILSTGDELKSPGTELNRGEIYESNSFGLSGLVKWLGHDPVRLH
;
A
#
# COMPACT_ATOMS: atom_id res chain seq x y z
N MET A 1 22.54 -9.17 -12.69
CA MET A 1 23.91 -9.02 -13.24
C MET A 1 24.75 -8.22 -12.26
N ARG A 2 26.05 -8.22 -12.41
CA ARG A 2 26.98 -7.35 -11.68
C ARG A 2 27.09 -6.02 -12.43
N TYR A 3 27.16 -4.92 -11.71
CA TYR A 3 27.31 -3.59 -12.30
C TYR A 3 28.61 -3.47 -13.13
N GLU A 4 29.71 -4.02 -12.61
CA GLU A 4 31.02 -3.97 -13.24
C GLU A 4 31.04 -4.59 -14.64
N ASP A 5 30.26 -5.66 -14.88
CA ASP A 5 30.22 -6.36 -16.15
C ASP A 5 29.52 -5.53 -17.27
N THR A 6 28.88 -4.42 -16.90
CA THR A 6 28.12 -3.57 -17.83
C THR A 6 28.70 -2.16 -18.00
N THR A 7 29.76 -1.83 -17.28
CA THR A 7 30.37 -0.47 -17.32
C THR A 7 30.94 -0.11 -18.69
N ASN A 8 31.43 -1.09 -19.44
CA ASN A 8 31.97 -0.93 -20.79
C ASN A 8 30.96 -1.41 -21.86
N SER A 9 29.72 -0.90 -21.78
CA SER A 9 28.69 -1.27 -22.77
C SER A 9 29.02 -0.79 -24.19
N PRO A 10 28.60 -1.53 -25.27
CA PRO A 10 27.79 -2.74 -25.17
C PRO A 10 28.58 -3.96 -24.68
N SER A 11 27.97 -4.77 -23.82
CA SER A 11 28.55 -6.01 -23.30
C SER A 11 27.56 -7.17 -23.42
N THR A 12 28.09 -8.40 -23.45
CA THR A 12 27.31 -9.62 -23.54
C THR A 12 27.50 -10.45 -22.29
N LEU A 13 26.40 -10.96 -21.72
CA LEU A 13 26.42 -11.77 -20.52
C LEU A 13 25.66 -13.07 -20.78
N LYS A 14 26.10 -14.16 -20.14
CA LYS A 14 25.41 -15.45 -20.21
C LYS A 14 24.23 -15.46 -19.23
N ILE A 15 23.04 -15.81 -19.71
CA ILE A 15 21.86 -16.03 -18.85
C ILE A 15 21.97 -17.39 -18.20
N ILE A 16 22.07 -17.44 -16.86
CA ILE A 16 22.23 -18.68 -16.11
C ILE A 16 20.92 -19.17 -15.46
N GLY A 17 19.83 -18.42 -15.58
CA GLY A 17 18.54 -18.81 -15.05
C GLY A 17 17.51 -17.69 -15.05
N THR A 18 16.33 -18.03 -14.53
CA THR A 18 15.22 -17.09 -14.36
C THR A 18 14.65 -17.20 -12.95
N ILE A 19 14.48 -16.07 -12.24
CA ILE A 19 13.89 -16.05 -10.90
C ILE A 19 12.50 -15.39 -10.97
N GLN A 20 11.49 -16.13 -10.54
CA GLN A 20 10.11 -15.66 -10.46
C GLN A 20 9.88 -14.83 -9.17
N ALA A 21 8.86 -13.98 -9.16
CA ALA A 21 8.39 -13.37 -7.92
C ALA A 21 8.01 -14.47 -6.91
N ALA A 22 8.44 -14.32 -5.65
CA ALA A 22 8.33 -15.35 -4.60
C ALA A 22 9.05 -16.68 -4.90
N GLY A 23 9.93 -16.75 -5.90
CA GLY A 23 10.78 -17.92 -6.16
C GLY A 23 11.76 -18.16 -5.01
N GLN A 24 11.98 -19.43 -4.68
CA GLN A 24 12.96 -19.87 -3.65
C GLN A 24 14.27 -20.31 -4.33
N GLU A 25 14.74 -19.58 -5.30
CA GLU A 25 15.99 -19.93 -5.96
C GLU A 25 17.20 -19.32 -5.24
N ASP A 26 17.39 -19.71 -3.97
CA ASP A 26 18.49 -19.25 -3.12
C ASP A 26 19.87 -19.75 -3.60
N ASP A 27 19.92 -20.69 -4.55
CA ASP A 27 21.15 -21.36 -4.98
C ASP A 27 21.83 -20.69 -6.19
N ILE A 28 21.19 -19.75 -6.85
CA ILE A 28 21.81 -19.05 -7.98
C ILE A 28 22.81 -18.01 -7.47
N VAL A 29 24.05 -18.14 -7.88
CA VAL A 29 25.12 -17.15 -7.66
C VAL A 29 25.53 -16.58 -9.00
N VAL A 30 25.48 -15.28 -9.13
CA VAL A 30 25.89 -14.57 -10.34
C VAL A 30 27.37 -14.25 -10.26
N GLU A 31 28.13 -14.83 -11.19
CA GLU A 31 29.57 -14.59 -11.35
C GLU A 31 29.84 -13.57 -12.48
N GLU A 32 31.11 -13.29 -12.72
CA GLU A 32 31.55 -12.41 -13.79
C GLU A 32 31.05 -12.91 -15.17
N GLY A 33 30.56 -11.99 -15.99
CA GLY A 33 30.04 -12.32 -17.31
C GLY A 33 28.67 -13.02 -17.30
N GLN A 34 27.99 -13.07 -16.16
CA GLN A 34 26.72 -13.76 -16.04
C GLN A 34 25.55 -12.80 -15.71
N ALA A 35 24.37 -13.21 -16.13
CA ALA A 35 23.11 -12.53 -15.83
C ALA A 35 22.02 -13.53 -15.45
N VAL A 36 21.05 -13.08 -14.66
CA VAL A 36 19.82 -13.83 -14.36
C VAL A 36 18.63 -12.97 -14.77
N ARG A 37 17.67 -13.56 -15.44
CA ARG A 37 16.39 -12.93 -15.70
C ARG A 37 15.56 -12.96 -14.43
N ILE A 38 15.12 -11.80 -13.95
CA ILE A 38 14.28 -11.71 -12.76
C ILE A 38 12.98 -10.99 -13.08
N MET A 39 11.90 -11.39 -12.39
CA MET A 39 10.61 -10.71 -12.47
C MET A 39 10.51 -9.62 -11.42
N THR A 40 9.69 -8.62 -11.67
CA THR A 40 9.42 -7.55 -10.69
C THR A 40 8.97 -8.15 -9.36
N GLY A 41 9.61 -7.74 -8.27
CA GLY A 41 9.36 -8.27 -6.92
C GLY A 41 10.14 -9.54 -6.59
N ALA A 42 10.92 -10.10 -7.52
CA ALA A 42 11.79 -11.25 -7.25
C ALA A 42 12.97 -10.85 -6.35
N PRO A 43 13.47 -11.77 -5.50
CA PRO A 43 14.68 -11.54 -4.74
C PRO A 43 15.89 -11.42 -5.67
N LEU A 44 16.81 -10.52 -5.33
CA LEU A 44 18.06 -10.39 -6.07
C LEU A 44 18.98 -11.59 -5.72
N PRO A 45 19.50 -12.33 -6.71
CA PRO A 45 20.40 -13.44 -6.46
C PRO A 45 21.75 -12.98 -5.90
N ARG A 46 22.43 -13.86 -5.17
CA ARG A 46 23.77 -13.58 -4.66
C ARG A 46 24.73 -13.25 -5.81
N GLY A 47 25.67 -12.35 -5.57
CA GLY A 47 26.63 -11.89 -6.57
C GLY A 47 26.12 -10.80 -7.53
N ALA A 48 24.80 -10.63 -7.68
CA ALA A 48 24.24 -9.53 -8.44
C ALA A 48 24.08 -8.26 -7.57
N ASP A 49 24.34 -7.10 -8.15
CA ASP A 49 24.21 -5.78 -7.50
C ASP A 49 23.54 -4.72 -8.37
N SER A 50 23.06 -5.11 -9.54
CA SER A 50 22.47 -4.18 -10.50
C SER A 50 21.42 -4.85 -11.40
N ILE A 51 20.55 -4.02 -11.95
CA ILE A 51 19.42 -4.43 -12.81
C ILE A 51 19.42 -3.56 -14.06
N LEU A 52 19.09 -4.18 -15.19
CA LEU A 52 18.74 -3.50 -16.43
C LEU A 52 17.36 -3.97 -16.88
N GLN A 53 16.52 -3.04 -17.30
CA GLN A 53 15.18 -3.32 -17.83
C GLN A 53 15.31 -4.13 -19.13
N ILE A 54 14.41 -5.09 -19.33
CA ILE A 54 14.46 -6.00 -20.47
C ILE A 54 14.36 -5.25 -21.81
N GLU A 55 13.65 -4.13 -21.83
CA GLU A 55 13.46 -3.25 -22.98
C GLU A 55 14.78 -2.61 -23.48
N LEU A 56 15.79 -2.60 -22.63
CA LEU A 56 17.13 -2.05 -22.91
C LEU A 56 18.15 -3.16 -23.21
N THR A 57 17.67 -4.38 -23.49
CA THR A 57 18.49 -5.54 -23.76
C THR A 57 18.05 -6.24 -25.03
N SER A 58 18.95 -7.00 -25.61
CA SER A 58 18.64 -7.96 -26.68
C SER A 58 19.05 -9.34 -26.24
N VAL A 59 18.14 -10.31 -26.38
CA VAL A 59 18.38 -11.70 -25.97
C VAL A 59 18.39 -12.59 -27.17
N SER A 60 19.42 -13.42 -27.29
CA SER A 60 19.53 -14.48 -28.27
C SER A 60 19.99 -15.75 -27.57
N GLU A 61 19.12 -16.77 -27.56
CA GLU A 61 19.31 -18.02 -26.80
C GLU A 61 19.55 -17.75 -25.31
N ASP A 62 20.72 -18.08 -24.80
CA ASP A 62 21.16 -17.88 -23.43
C ASP A 62 22.10 -16.67 -23.24
N ILE A 63 22.18 -15.81 -24.22
CA ILE A 63 23.02 -14.59 -24.20
C ILE A 63 22.14 -13.35 -24.17
N VAL A 64 22.42 -12.46 -23.23
CA VAL A 64 21.85 -11.10 -23.18
C VAL A 64 22.92 -10.09 -23.57
N THR A 65 22.58 -9.24 -24.54
CA THR A 65 23.39 -8.07 -24.90
C THR A 65 22.80 -6.85 -24.22
N VAL A 66 23.62 -6.16 -23.47
CA VAL A 66 23.26 -4.91 -22.77
C VAL A 66 23.89 -3.73 -23.52
N SER A 67 23.07 -2.75 -23.87
CA SER A 67 23.47 -1.59 -24.65
C SER A 67 23.96 -0.39 -23.82
N GLN A 68 23.72 -0.45 -22.52
CA GLN A 68 24.09 0.61 -21.56
C GLN A 68 24.38 0.02 -20.19
N PRO A 69 25.08 0.73 -19.29
CA PRO A 69 25.32 0.27 -17.93
C PRO A 69 24.03 -0.05 -17.18
N SER A 70 24.06 -1.13 -16.41
CA SER A 70 22.97 -1.51 -15.51
C SER A 70 22.83 -0.53 -14.34
N MET A 71 21.72 -0.61 -13.59
CA MET A 71 21.37 0.37 -12.57
C MET A 71 21.19 -0.27 -11.21
N LYS A 72 21.70 0.40 -10.16
CA LYS A 72 21.59 -0.06 -8.77
C LYS A 72 20.31 0.43 -8.07
N HIS A 73 19.68 1.49 -8.56
CA HIS A 73 18.52 2.13 -7.89
C HIS A 73 17.20 1.36 -8.02
N PHE A 74 17.12 0.35 -8.87
CA PHE A 74 15.94 -0.54 -8.94
C PHE A 74 15.91 -1.62 -7.86
N ILE A 75 16.94 -1.70 -7.01
CA ILE A 75 17.06 -2.70 -5.96
C ILE A 75 16.58 -2.09 -4.65
N ARG A 76 15.46 -2.61 -4.12
CA ARG A 76 14.98 -2.23 -2.80
C ARG A 76 15.74 -2.96 -1.70
N LYS A 77 16.26 -2.21 -0.75
CA LYS A 77 16.99 -2.77 0.39
C LYS A 77 16.02 -3.14 1.52
N LYS A 78 16.35 -4.18 2.27
CA LYS A 78 15.63 -4.53 3.48
C LYS A 78 15.65 -3.36 4.47
N GLY A 79 14.47 -2.96 4.94
CA GLY A 79 14.33 -1.81 5.85
C GLY A 79 14.30 -0.43 5.19
N GLU A 80 14.32 -0.34 3.86
CA GLU A 80 14.29 0.93 3.13
C GLU A 80 13.04 1.77 3.45
N ASN A 81 11.87 1.14 3.55
CA ASN A 81 10.64 1.85 3.90
C ASN A 81 10.49 2.02 5.42
N LEU A 82 10.72 0.94 6.17
CA LEU A 82 10.64 0.90 7.64
C LEU A 82 11.56 -0.19 8.19
N THR A 83 12.26 0.12 9.27
CA THR A 83 13.08 -0.85 9.97
C THR A 83 12.31 -1.53 11.10
N LYS A 84 12.68 -2.75 11.45
CA LYS A 84 12.09 -3.48 12.59
C LYS A 84 12.23 -2.67 13.88
N GLY A 85 11.12 -2.45 14.57
CA GLY A 85 11.06 -1.66 15.82
C GLY A 85 10.79 -0.18 15.61
N GLN A 86 10.82 0.32 14.39
CA GLN A 86 10.41 1.70 14.10
C GLN A 86 8.88 1.84 14.21
N VAL A 87 8.43 2.95 14.77
CA VAL A 87 7.00 3.26 14.88
C VAL A 87 6.49 3.69 13.50
N ALA A 88 5.59 2.89 12.92
CA ALA A 88 4.96 3.18 11.64
C ALA A 88 3.79 4.16 11.77
N LEU A 89 2.96 3.98 12.81
CA LEU A 89 1.82 4.85 13.15
C LEU A 89 1.78 5.04 14.66
N THR A 90 1.50 6.25 15.10
CA THR A 90 1.30 6.56 16.53
C THR A 90 -0.15 6.33 16.95
N ALA A 91 -0.39 6.11 18.23
CA ALA A 91 -1.74 6.08 18.79
C ALA A 91 -2.47 7.40 18.49
N GLY A 92 -3.77 7.33 18.22
CA GLY A 92 -4.59 8.48 17.84
C GLY A 92 -4.49 8.89 16.36
N THR A 93 -3.67 8.22 15.55
CA THR A 93 -3.59 8.49 14.13
C THR A 93 -4.90 8.11 13.42
N TYR A 94 -5.49 9.04 12.68
CA TYR A 94 -6.64 8.77 11.83
C TYR A 94 -6.27 7.82 10.68
N LEU A 95 -7.01 6.72 10.52
CA LEU A 95 -6.73 5.69 9.52
C LEU A 95 -7.30 6.06 8.16
N THR A 96 -6.45 6.61 7.30
CA THR A 96 -6.76 6.77 5.87
C THR A 96 -6.58 5.43 5.13
N PRO A 97 -7.12 5.26 3.91
CA PRO A 97 -6.89 4.05 3.09
C PRO A 97 -5.40 3.72 2.93
N SER A 98 -4.54 4.71 2.71
CA SER A 98 -3.09 4.49 2.60
C SER A 98 -2.45 4.00 3.90
N ARG A 99 -2.90 4.48 5.06
CA ARG A 99 -2.43 4.01 6.36
C ARG A 99 -2.90 2.59 6.68
N VAL A 100 -4.11 2.23 6.26
CA VAL A 100 -4.60 0.84 6.32
C VAL A 100 -3.72 -0.06 5.43
N GLY A 101 -3.41 0.38 4.21
CA GLY A 101 -2.47 -0.31 3.33
C GLY A 101 -1.08 -0.49 3.95
N LEU A 102 -0.57 0.53 4.64
CA LEU A 102 0.69 0.44 5.37
C LEU A 102 0.64 -0.64 6.46
N CYS A 103 -0.44 -0.72 7.24
CA CYS A 103 -0.61 -1.78 8.25
C CYS A 103 -0.60 -3.18 7.61
N ALA A 104 -1.28 -3.34 6.48
CA ALA A 104 -1.29 -4.60 5.73
C ALA A 104 0.11 -4.97 5.20
N THR A 105 0.86 -3.98 4.69
CA THR A 105 2.25 -4.17 4.25
C THR A 105 3.16 -4.63 5.40
N MET A 106 2.86 -4.22 6.64
CA MET A 106 3.57 -4.67 7.85
C MET A 106 3.11 -6.05 8.34
N GLY A 107 2.18 -6.71 7.66
CA GLY A 107 1.67 -8.04 8.03
C GLY A 107 0.58 -8.04 9.11
N HIS A 108 0.01 -6.89 9.45
CA HIS A 108 -1.07 -6.82 10.43
C HIS A 108 -2.43 -7.13 9.78
N SER A 109 -3.05 -8.23 10.19
CA SER A 109 -4.42 -8.61 9.79
C SER A 109 -5.50 -7.85 10.59
N SER A 110 -5.15 -7.34 11.76
CA SER A 110 -6.01 -6.51 12.61
C SER A 110 -5.16 -5.56 13.45
N ILE A 111 -5.72 -4.41 13.76
CA ILE A 111 -5.11 -3.41 14.64
C ILE A 111 -6.15 -2.88 15.64
N PRO A 112 -5.75 -2.53 16.86
CA PRO A 112 -6.63 -1.89 17.82
C PRO A 112 -7.04 -0.50 17.33
N VAL A 113 -8.34 -0.20 17.36
CA VAL A 113 -8.88 1.12 17.00
C VAL A 113 -9.80 1.63 18.08
N VAL A 114 -10.00 2.95 18.14
CA VAL A 114 -10.97 3.56 19.03
C VAL A 114 -12.37 3.11 18.64
N LYS A 115 -13.17 2.67 19.62
CA LYS A 115 -14.55 2.26 19.40
C LYS A 115 -15.41 3.46 18.95
N ARG A 116 -16.27 3.22 17.97
CA ARG A 116 -17.30 4.20 17.60
C ARG A 116 -18.22 4.51 18.77
N LEU A 117 -18.52 5.78 18.97
CA LEU A 117 -19.47 6.21 20.00
C LEU A 117 -20.90 6.05 19.47
N LYS A 118 -21.80 5.63 20.33
CA LYS A 118 -23.25 5.80 20.13
C LYS A 118 -23.64 7.15 20.67
N VAL A 119 -24.15 8.04 19.81
CA VAL A 119 -24.51 9.40 20.16
C VAL A 119 -26.04 9.51 20.14
N ALA A 120 -26.64 9.66 21.33
CA ALA A 120 -28.07 9.91 21.46
C ALA A 120 -28.35 11.38 21.07
N ILE A 121 -29.36 11.57 20.23
CA ILE A 121 -29.85 12.88 19.79
C ILE A 121 -31.30 12.97 20.24
N LEU A 122 -31.59 13.87 21.15
CA LEU A 122 -32.92 14.10 21.67
C LEU A 122 -33.43 15.46 21.18
N SER A 123 -34.54 15.46 20.46
CA SER A 123 -35.29 16.67 20.10
C SER A 123 -36.42 16.88 21.09
N THR A 124 -36.55 18.11 21.59
CA THR A 124 -37.60 18.48 22.57
C THR A 124 -38.34 19.72 22.06
N GLY A 125 -39.65 19.71 22.13
CA GLY A 125 -40.54 20.81 21.75
C GLY A 125 -41.91 20.27 21.35
N ASP A 126 -42.99 20.79 21.95
CA ASP A 126 -44.35 20.37 21.65
C ASP A 126 -44.79 20.75 20.22
N GLU A 127 -44.12 21.76 19.65
CA GLU A 127 -44.30 22.21 18.28
C GLU A 127 -43.69 21.26 17.23
N LEU A 128 -42.78 20.36 17.64
CA LEU A 128 -42.02 19.53 16.72
C LEU A 128 -42.84 18.31 16.27
N LYS A 129 -42.93 18.15 14.95
CA LYS A 129 -43.60 17.00 14.29
C LYS A 129 -42.67 16.26 13.38
N SER A 130 -42.89 14.98 13.25
CA SER A 130 -42.11 14.16 12.30
C SER A 130 -42.40 14.57 10.86
N PRO A 131 -41.38 14.63 10.00
CA PRO A 131 -41.59 14.85 8.55
C PRO A 131 -42.58 13.86 7.97
N GLY A 132 -43.51 14.36 7.13
CA GLY A 132 -44.56 13.58 6.50
C GLY A 132 -45.89 13.54 7.28
N THR A 133 -45.98 14.14 8.45
CA THR A 133 -47.27 14.35 9.17
C THR A 133 -47.90 15.68 8.78
N GLU A 134 -49.24 15.82 8.85
CA GLU A 134 -49.89 17.12 8.68
C GLU A 134 -49.55 18.03 9.87
N LEU A 135 -49.32 19.31 9.62
CA LEU A 135 -49.02 20.28 10.63
C LEU A 135 -50.26 21.07 11.03
N ASN A 136 -50.50 21.21 12.33
CA ASN A 136 -51.44 22.16 12.85
C ASN A 136 -50.82 23.56 13.00
N ARG A 137 -51.67 24.55 13.28
CA ARG A 137 -51.19 25.90 13.51
C ARG A 137 -50.22 25.98 14.69
N GLY A 138 -49.01 26.47 14.41
CA GLY A 138 -47.92 26.59 15.40
C GLY A 138 -46.99 25.36 15.47
N GLU A 139 -47.25 24.31 14.70
CA GLU A 139 -46.36 23.16 14.59
C GLU A 139 -45.35 23.33 13.44
N ILE A 140 -44.18 22.74 13.60
CA ILE A 140 -43.11 22.73 12.58
C ILE A 140 -42.51 21.33 12.44
N TYR A 141 -41.91 21.03 11.30
CA TYR A 141 -41.19 19.77 11.18
C TYR A 141 -39.87 19.78 11.92
N GLU A 142 -39.61 18.68 12.63
CA GLU A 142 -38.35 18.41 13.27
C GLU A 142 -37.30 18.07 12.19
N SER A 143 -36.26 18.86 12.07
CA SER A 143 -35.18 18.68 11.08
C SER A 143 -33.81 18.54 11.73
N ASN A 144 -33.65 19.01 12.96
CA ASN A 144 -32.36 19.10 13.63
C ASN A 144 -31.77 17.71 13.93
N SER A 145 -32.58 16.76 14.40
CA SER A 145 -32.07 15.39 14.67
C SER A 145 -31.61 14.69 13.40
N PHE A 146 -32.22 14.99 12.24
CA PHE A 146 -31.79 14.45 10.95
C PHE A 146 -30.42 15.02 10.56
N GLY A 147 -30.25 16.35 10.63
CA GLY A 147 -28.99 17.02 10.33
C GLY A 147 -27.86 16.56 11.27
N LEU A 148 -28.14 16.54 12.57
CA LEU A 148 -27.18 16.06 13.59
C LEU A 148 -26.84 14.58 13.41
N SER A 149 -27.82 13.72 13.04
CA SER A 149 -27.54 12.33 12.72
C SER A 149 -26.59 12.17 11.52
N GLY A 150 -26.81 12.99 10.49
CA GLY A 150 -25.89 13.05 9.34
C GLY A 150 -24.47 13.45 9.75
N LEU A 151 -24.33 14.48 10.58
CA LEU A 151 -23.06 14.95 11.10
C LEU A 151 -22.34 13.88 11.95
N VAL A 152 -23.07 13.23 12.88
CA VAL A 152 -22.53 12.14 13.71
C VAL A 152 -22.03 10.99 12.84
N LYS A 153 -22.77 10.59 11.81
CA LYS A 153 -22.34 9.58 10.84
C LYS A 153 -21.10 10.02 10.08
N TRP A 154 -21.09 11.26 9.61
CA TRP A 154 -19.95 11.80 8.87
C TRP A 154 -18.67 11.83 9.71
N LEU A 155 -18.79 12.06 11.01
CA LEU A 155 -17.70 11.96 11.99
C LEU A 155 -17.31 10.51 12.33
N GLY A 156 -17.96 9.51 11.74
CA GLY A 156 -17.63 8.10 11.92
C GLY A 156 -18.27 7.45 13.15
N HIS A 157 -19.28 8.07 13.75
CA HIS A 157 -20.00 7.58 14.93
C HIS A 157 -21.41 7.08 14.59
N ASP A 158 -22.07 6.43 15.55
CA ASP A 158 -23.39 5.81 15.39
C ASP A 158 -24.47 6.69 16.05
N PRO A 159 -25.29 7.45 15.27
CA PRO A 159 -26.37 8.25 15.84
C PRO A 159 -27.56 7.39 16.25
N VAL A 160 -28.17 7.72 17.37
CA VAL A 160 -29.44 7.17 17.87
C VAL A 160 -30.39 8.34 18.09
N ARG A 161 -31.44 8.49 17.26
CA ARG A 161 -32.48 9.50 17.50
C ARG A 161 -33.46 8.99 18.53
N LEU A 162 -33.74 9.83 19.53
CA LEU A 162 -34.74 9.61 20.57
C LEU A 162 -35.89 10.61 20.34
N HIS A 163 -37.12 10.13 20.53
CA HIS A 163 -38.35 10.91 20.38
C HIS A 163 -39.02 11.03 21.72
#